data_46acf07e2c34e52ccb884471cb814213
#
_entry.id   46acf07e2c34e52ccb884471cb814213
#
_cell.length_a   1.000
_cell.length_b   1.000
_cell.length_c   1.000
_cell.angle_alpha   90.00
_cell.angle_beta   90.00
_cell.angle_gamma   90.00
#
_symmetry.space_group_name_H-M   'P 1'
#
loop_
_entity.id
_entity.type
_entity.pdbx_description
1 polymer ?
#
loop_
_entity_poly.entity_id
_entity_poly.type
_entity_poly.pdbx_seq_one_letter_code
_entity_poly.pdbx_strand_id
1 'polypeptide(L)'
;MKSFIKTAFAISVFAVVLYLCVPYVMKAIYPLKYEDVISENAQKYGLDKYLVMGVISAESRFSENAVSHKNAKGLMQLKDETALWCAEKYDIEGEAYLPDVNIEIGCAYIRYLLDVFEGDIKNTLCAYNAGQGNVKNWLSDKKYSPDGKVLEEIPYEETREYAERVQRRAKIYKNLYGEK
;
A
#
# COMPACT_ATOMS: atom_id res chain seq x y z
N MET A 1 -21.58 41.46 23.46
CA MET A 1 -21.78 41.42 22.01
C MET A 1 -20.48 41.58 21.22
N LYS A 2 -19.68 42.67 21.39
CA LYS A 2 -18.41 42.89 20.67
C LYS A 2 -17.33 41.78 20.91
N SER A 3 -17.25 41.23 22.14
CA SER A 3 -16.29 40.16 22.47
C SER A 3 -16.67 38.86 21.77
N PHE A 4 -17.95 38.49 21.75
CA PHE A 4 -18.44 37.26 21.06
C PHE A 4 -18.16 37.30 19.54
N ILE A 5 -18.36 38.48 18.92
CA ILE A 5 -18.09 38.67 17.48
C ILE A 5 -16.59 38.49 17.19
N LYS A 6 -15.71 39.05 18.03
CA LYS A 6 -14.25 38.87 17.88
C LYS A 6 -13.83 37.37 18.00
N THR A 7 -14.40 36.66 18.97
CA THR A 7 -14.12 35.25 19.18
C THR A 7 -14.61 34.40 17.99
N ALA A 8 -15.83 34.64 17.52
CA ALA A 8 -16.39 33.96 16.35
C ALA A 8 -15.54 34.21 15.09
N PHE A 9 -15.11 35.45 14.88
CA PHE A 9 -14.20 35.79 13.76
C PHE A 9 -12.86 35.08 13.86
N ALA A 10 -12.24 35.07 15.05
CA ALA A 10 -10.97 34.37 15.26
C ALA A 10 -11.09 32.86 14.99
N ILE A 11 -12.18 32.20 15.41
CA ILE A 11 -12.46 30.79 15.13
C ILE A 11 -12.61 30.56 13.63
N SER A 12 -13.34 31.44 12.92
CA SER A 12 -13.52 31.34 11.47
C SER A 12 -12.18 31.44 10.72
N VAL A 13 -11.36 32.44 11.10
CA VAL A 13 -10.02 32.61 10.50
C VAL A 13 -9.15 31.37 10.77
N PHE A 14 -9.14 30.86 11.99
CA PHE A 14 -8.39 29.64 12.35
C PHE A 14 -8.86 28.43 11.54
N ALA A 15 -10.17 28.23 11.37
CA ALA A 15 -10.73 27.16 10.55
C ALA A 15 -10.31 27.27 9.08
N VAL A 16 -10.30 28.48 8.52
CA VAL A 16 -9.82 28.72 7.15
C VAL A 16 -8.33 28.42 7.02
N VAL A 17 -7.51 28.86 7.96
CA VAL A 17 -6.07 28.57 7.98
C VAL A 17 -5.84 27.06 8.05
N LEU A 18 -6.52 26.34 8.94
CA LEU A 18 -6.46 24.89 9.03
C LEU A 18 -6.84 24.24 7.70
N TYR A 19 -7.95 24.63 7.11
CA TYR A 19 -8.41 24.09 5.83
C TYR A 19 -7.37 24.27 4.71
N LEU A 20 -6.71 25.42 4.66
CA LEU A 20 -5.66 25.70 3.68
C LEU A 20 -4.37 24.96 3.97
N CYS A 21 -4.00 24.76 5.24
CA CYS A 21 -2.74 24.12 5.62
C CYS A 21 -2.79 22.58 5.55
N VAL A 22 -3.96 21.96 5.83
CA VAL A 22 -4.11 20.49 5.86
C VAL A 22 -3.60 19.81 4.58
N PRO A 23 -3.92 20.26 3.35
CA PRO A 23 -3.40 19.62 2.13
C PRO A 23 -1.88 19.65 2.03
N TYR A 24 -1.23 20.72 2.45
CA TYR A 24 0.23 20.84 2.44
C TYR A 24 0.89 19.88 3.43
N VAL A 25 0.35 19.81 4.65
CA VAL A 25 0.80 18.85 5.66
C VAL A 25 0.61 17.41 5.19
N MET A 26 -0.56 17.11 4.62
CA MET A 26 -0.85 15.78 4.09
C MET A 26 0.11 15.38 2.95
N LYS A 27 0.43 16.30 2.03
CA LYS A 27 1.42 16.03 0.97
C LYS A 27 2.84 15.86 1.51
N ALA A 28 3.20 16.50 2.61
CA ALA A 28 4.48 16.26 3.28
C ALA A 28 4.56 14.88 3.94
N ILE A 29 3.46 14.40 4.52
CA ILE A 29 3.37 13.07 5.14
C ILE A 29 3.25 11.96 4.09
N TYR A 30 2.55 12.23 3.00
CA TYR A 30 2.32 11.31 1.88
C TYR A 30 2.94 11.88 0.58
N PRO A 31 4.27 11.87 0.48
CA PRO A 31 4.94 12.46 -0.68
C PRO A 31 4.71 11.64 -1.94
N LEU A 32 4.62 12.33 -3.07
CA LEU A 32 4.56 11.72 -4.39
C LEU A 32 5.99 11.47 -4.89
N LYS A 33 6.52 10.29 -4.56
CA LYS A 33 7.85 9.86 -5.01
C LYS A 33 7.71 8.70 -5.99
N TYR A 34 8.64 8.58 -6.94
CA TYR A 34 8.69 7.52 -7.95
C TYR A 34 7.39 7.41 -8.78
N GLU A 35 6.66 8.53 -8.98
CA GLU A 35 5.35 8.51 -9.61
C GLU A 35 5.38 7.91 -11.01
N ASP A 36 6.36 8.29 -11.82
CA ASP A 36 6.49 7.80 -13.21
C ASP A 36 6.71 6.29 -13.22
N VAL A 37 7.67 5.79 -12.42
CA VAL A 37 7.99 4.36 -12.31
C VAL A 37 6.81 3.57 -11.77
N ILE A 38 6.12 4.09 -10.74
CA ILE A 38 4.92 3.45 -10.18
C ILE A 38 3.80 3.41 -11.21
N SER A 39 3.57 4.51 -11.94
CA SER A 39 2.49 4.60 -12.93
C SER A 39 2.73 3.64 -14.10
N GLU A 40 3.96 3.58 -14.60
CA GLU A 40 4.37 2.68 -15.68
C GLU A 40 4.18 1.21 -15.26
N ASN A 41 4.70 0.82 -14.09
CA ASN A 41 4.60 -0.55 -13.62
C ASN A 41 3.16 -0.93 -13.20
N ALA A 42 2.41 0.00 -12.61
CA ALA A 42 0.99 -0.23 -12.34
C ALA A 42 0.21 -0.48 -13.63
N GLN A 43 0.47 0.30 -14.68
CA GLN A 43 -0.14 0.07 -16.00
C GLN A 43 0.31 -1.29 -16.60
N LYS A 44 1.61 -1.61 -16.58
CA LYS A 44 2.18 -2.87 -17.08
C LYS A 44 1.50 -4.09 -16.46
N TYR A 45 1.27 -4.06 -15.16
CA TYR A 45 0.70 -5.19 -14.41
C TYR A 45 -0.81 -5.05 -14.12
N GLY A 46 -1.50 -4.06 -14.70
CA GLY A 46 -2.95 -3.86 -14.54
C GLY A 46 -3.37 -3.59 -13.09
N LEU A 47 -2.61 -2.75 -12.38
CA LEU A 47 -2.83 -2.38 -10.99
C LEU A 47 -3.33 -0.93 -10.85
N ASP A 48 -4.05 -0.63 -9.77
CA ASP A 48 -4.28 0.76 -9.37
C ASP A 48 -2.96 1.35 -8.80
N LYS A 49 -2.43 2.42 -9.43
CA LYS A 49 -1.20 3.07 -8.98
C LYS A 49 -1.28 3.52 -7.51
N TYR A 50 -2.47 3.89 -7.04
CA TYR A 50 -2.65 4.30 -5.65
C TYR A 50 -2.58 3.13 -4.69
N LEU A 51 -2.97 1.92 -5.11
CA LEU A 51 -2.74 0.69 -4.35
C LEU A 51 -1.24 0.44 -4.19
N VAL A 52 -0.47 0.55 -5.27
CA VAL A 52 1.00 0.39 -5.24
C VAL A 52 1.64 1.43 -4.31
N MET A 53 1.25 2.72 -4.42
CA MET A 53 1.70 3.76 -3.50
C MET A 53 1.34 3.46 -2.03
N GLY A 54 0.15 2.90 -1.80
CA GLY A 54 -0.31 2.46 -0.48
C GLY A 54 0.59 1.38 0.10
N VAL A 55 0.98 0.39 -0.69
CA VAL A 55 1.92 -0.69 -0.31
C VAL A 55 3.29 -0.10 0.01
N ILE A 56 3.92 0.65 -0.91
CA ILE A 56 5.24 1.26 -0.68
C ILE A 56 5.23 2.14 0.58
N SER A 57 4.19 2.94 0.74
CA SER A 57 4.04 3.78 1.93
C SER A 57 3.93 2.94 3.21
N ALA A 58 3.22 1.80 3.19
CA ALA A 58 3.04 0.92 4.34
C ALA A 58 4.32 0.16 4.69
N GLU A 59 5.07 -0.28 3.68
CA GLU A 59 6.27 -1.09 3.80
C GLU A 59 7.50 -0.28 4.25
N SER A 60 7.81 0.79 3.54
CA SER A 60 9.08 1.51 3.73
C SER A 60 8.91 3.01 4.00
N ARG A 61 7.70 3.58 3.87
CA ARG A 61 7.49 5.03 3.79
C ARG A 61 8.34 5.70 2.71
N PHE A 62 8.51 5.02 1.58
CA PHE A 62 9.37 5.44 0.47
C PHE A 62 10.86 5.57 0.82
N SER A 63 11.35 4.76 1.77
CA SER A 63 12.77 4.62 2.07
C SER A 63 13.36 3.49 1.23
N GLU A 64 14.20 3.83 0.25
CA GLU A 64 14.81 2.86 -0.68
C GLU A 64 15.77 1.87 0.00
N ASN A 65 16.42 2.32 1.08
CA ASN A 65 17.39 1.53 1.83
C ASN A 65 16.77 0.83 3.05
N ALA A 66 15.45 0.72 3.12
CA ALA A 66 14.78 0.07 4.25
C ALA A 66 15.10 -1.42 4.29
N VAL A 67 15.49 -1.91 5.47
CA VAL A 67 15.69 -3.34 5.76
C VAL A 67 14.95 -3.68 7.04
N SER A 68 14.05 -4.67 6.97
CA SER A 68 13.29 -5.13 8.13
C SER A 68 14.07 -6.16 8.96
N HIS A 69 13.60 -6.42 10.18
CA HIS A 69 14.13 -7.49 11.03
C HIS A 69 13.96 -8.90 10.43
N LYS A 70 13.05 -9.06 9.48
CA LYS A 70 12.82 -10.30 8.70
C LYS A 70 13.62 -10.32 7.39
N ASN A 71 14.60 -9.42 7.23
CA ASN A 71 15.44 -9.27 6.04
C ASN A 71 14.68 -8.95 4.74
N ALA A 72 13.50 -8.34 4.85
CA ALA A 72 12.82 -7.76 3.69
C ALA A 72 13.45 -6.40 3.35
N LYS A 73 13.61 -6.08 2.06
CA LYS A 73 14.44 -4.98 1.59
C LYS A 73 13.73 -4.09 0.56
N GLY A 74 14.16 -2.83 0.52
CA GLY A 74 13.76 -1.86 -0.48
C GLY A 74 12.38 -1.23 -0.24
N LEU A 75 11.91 -0.50 -1.25
CA LEU A 75 10.67 0.26 -1.22
C LEU A 75 9.45 -0.60 -0.91
N MET A 76 9.39 -1.81 -1.48
CA MET A 76 8.28 -2.73 -1.35
C MET A 76 8.56 -3.90 -0.41
N GLN A 77 9.67 -3.84 0.37
CA GLN A 77 10.04 -4.80 1.41
C GLN A 77 9.96 -6.27 0.93
N LEU A 78 10.65 -6.55 -0.17
CA LEU A 78 10.69 -7.89 -0.75
C LEU A 78 11.74 -8.74 -0.05
N LYS A 79 11.41 -10.01 0.23
CA LYS A 79 12.40 -11.02 0.65
C LYS A 79 13.17 -11.52 -0.55
N ASP A 80 14.43 -11.93 -0.34
CA ASP A 80 15.31 -12.41 -1.39
C ASP A 80 14.66 -13.52 -2.24
N GLU A 81 14.02 -14.50 -1.59
CA GLU A 81 13.33 -15.61 -2.28
C GLU A 81 12.18 -15.10 -3.18
N THR A 82 11.38 -14.15 -2.68
CA THR A 82 10.26 -13.59 -3.45
C THR A 82 10.77 -12.76 -4.61
N ALA A 83 11.81 -11.95 -4.37
CA ALA A 83 12.39 -11.09 -5.39
C ALA A 83 12.98 -11.91 -6.54
N LEU A 84 13.79 -12.92 -6.23
CA LEU A 84 14.39 -13.81 -7.22
C LEU A 84 13.34 -14.57 -8.01
N TRP A 85 12.37 -15.17 -7.32
CA TRP A 85 11.30 -15.92 -7.98
C TRP A 85 10.46 -15.05 -8.92
N CYS A 86 10.12 -13.81 -8.52
CA CYS A 86 9.38 -12.89 -9.38
C CYS A 86 10.23 -12.42 -10.57
N ALA A 87 11.49 -12.07 -10.34
CA ALA A 87 12.38 -11.63 -11.40
C ALA A 87 12.53 -12.72 -12.48
N GLU A 88 12.74 -13.97 -12.08
CA GLU A 88 12.80 -15.12 -13.00
C GLU A 88 11.47 -15.35 -13.72
N LYS A 89 10.35 -15.36 -12.99
CA LYS A 89 9.02 -15.64 -13.54
C LYS A 89 8.56 -14.62 -14.59
N TYR A 90 8.89 -13.35 -14.38
CA TYR A 90 8.41 -12.22 -15.19
C TYR A 90 9.50 -11.61 -16.07
N ASP A 91 10.67 -12.24 -16.16
CA ASP A 91 11.82 -11.81 -16.96
C ASP A 91 12.22 -10.35 -16.67
N ILE A 92 12.38 -10.06 -15.35
CA ILE A 92 12.75 -8.74 -14.86
C ILE A 92 14.25 -8.72 -14.63
N GLU A 93 14.95 -7.87 -15.39
CA GLU A 93 16.40 -7.71 -15.30
C GLU A 93 16.80 -6.62 -14.31
N GLY A 94 18.01 -6.74 -13.73
CA GLY A 94 18.62 -5.75 -12.86
C GLY A 94 18.74 -6.19 -11.40
N GLU A 95 19.32 -5.30 -10.59
CA GLU A 95 19.47 -5.56 -9.16
C GLU A 95 18.14 -5.34 -8.43
N ALA A 96 17.59 -6.38 -7.82
CA ALA A 96 16.26 -6.43 -7.22
C ALA A 96 15.97 -5.32 -6.17
N TYR A 97 17.00 -4.67 -5.64
CA TYR A 97 16.85 -3.64 -4.60
C TYR A 97 17.13 -2.22 -5.09
N LEU A 98 17.47 -2.03 -6.37
CA LEU A 98 17.37 -0.71 -6.99
C LEU A 98 15.90 -0.26 -7.00
N PRO A 99 15.60 1.01 -6.73
CA PRO A 99 14.23 1.49 -6.56
C PRO A 99 13.28 1.07 -7.67
N ASP A 100 13.68 1.25 -8.93
CA ASP A 100 12.84 0.99 -10.10
C ASP A 100 12.56 -0.51 -10.26
N VAL A 101 13.60 -1.35 -10.12
CA VAL A 101 13.49 -2.82 -10.19
C VAL A 101 12.68 -3.36 -9.02
N ASN A 102 12.87 -2.80 -7.81
CA ASN A 102 12.13 -3.20 -6.63
C ASN A 102 10.62 -2.91 -6.77
N ILE A 103 10.25 -1.75 -7.34
CA ILE A 103 8.87 -1.40 -7.64
C ILE A 103 8.29 -2.36 -8.69
N GLU A 104 9.03 -2.65 -9.75
CA GLU A 104 8.57 -3.56 -10.80
C GLU A 104 8.30 -4.96 -10.26
N ILE A 105 9.28 -5.54 -9.53
CA ILE A 105 9.12 -6.87 -8.91
C ILE A 105 7.94 -6.89 -7.95
N GLY A 106 7.77 -5.84 -7.13
CA GLY A 106 6.65 -5.75 -6.20
C GLY A 106 5.29 -5.65 -6.91
N CYS A 107 5.21 -4.91 -8.02
CA CYS A 107 4.01 -4.87 -8.86
C CYS A 107 3.69 -6.23 -9.47
N ALA A 108 4.70 -6.92 -10.02
CA ALA A 108 4.56 -8.28 -10.55
C ALA A 108 4.05 -9.26 -9.47
N TYR A 109 4.58 -9.14 -8.24
CA TYR A 109 4.14 -9.98 -7.12
C TYR A 109 2.70 -9.68 -6.69
N ILE A 110 2.30 -8.40 -6.62
CA ILE A 110 0.90 -8.02 -6.35
C ILE A 110 -0.02 -8.60 -7.43
N ARG A 111 0.35 -8.49 -8.71
CA ARG A 111 -0.43 -9.06 -9.83
C ARG A 111 -0.59 -10.57 -9.67
N TYR A 112 0.51 -11.26 -9.42
CA TYR A 112 0.47 -12.69 -9.16
C TYR A 112 -0.50 -13.06 -8.02
N LEU A 113 -0.43 -12.36 -6.91
CA LEU A 113 -1.33 -12.61 -5.78
C LEU A 113 -2.79 -12.29 -6.09
N LEU A 114 -3.05 -11.23 -6.87
CA LEU A 114 -4.40 -10.94 -7.35
C LEU A 114 -4.95 -12.07 -8.21
N ASP A 115 -4.12 -12.66 -9.08
CA ASP A 115 -4.54 -13.82 -9.90
C ASP A 115 -4.81 -15.05 -9.04
N VAL A 116 -3.97 -15.30 -8.03
CA VAL A 116 -4.14 -16.41 -7.06
C VAL A 116 -5.44 -16.28 -6.26
N PHE A 117 -5.84 -15.05 -5.91
CA PHE A 117 -7.01 -14.77 -5.09
C PHE A 117 -8.17 -14.14 -5.86
N GLU A 118 -8.27 -14.43 -7.15
CA GLU A 118 -9.41 -14.08 -8.03
C GLU A 118 -9.77 -12.57 -8.00
N GLY A 119 -8.75 -11.72 -7.82
CA GLY A 119 -8.90 -10.26 -7.79
C GLY A 119 -9.29 -9.68 -6.42
N ASP A 120 -9.42 -10.50 -5.37
CA ASP A 120 -9.74 -9.99 -4.04
C ASP A 120 -8.55 -9.25 -3.43
N ILE A 121 -8.71 -7.95 -3.25
CA ILE A 121 -7.68 -7.04 -2.72
C ILE A 121 -7.33 -7.37 -1.26
N LYS A 122 -8.31 -7.72 -0.43
CA LYS A 122 -8.09 -8.02 0.98
C LYS A 122 -7.24 -9.27 1.14
N ASN A 123 -7.60 -10.36 0.47
CA ASN A 123 -6.83 -11.60 0.46
C ASN A 123 -5.44 -11.39 -0.11
N THR A 124 -5.31 -10.62 -1.18
CA THR A 124 -4.04 -10.25 -1.81
C THR A 124 -3.12 -9.52 -0.82
N LEU A 125 -3.60 -8.51 -0.13
CA LEU A 125 -2.81 -7.77 0.85
C LEU A 125 -2.44 -8.64 2.06
N CYS A 126 -3.36 -9.50 2.51
CA CYS A 126 -3.06 -10.48 3.55
C CYS A 126 -1.95 -11.45 3.10
N ALA A 127 -2.00 -11.90 1.85
CA ALA A 127 -0.99 -12.81 1.30
C ALA A 127 0.37 -12.13 1.07
N TYR A 128 0.36 -10.87 0.69
CA TYR A 128 1.58 -10.08 0.57
C TYR A 128 2.34 -10.02 1.91
N ASN A 129 1.64 -9.79 3.01
CA ASN A 129 2.22 -9.66 4.34
C ASN A 129 2.50 -11.02 5.02
N ALA A 130 1.51 -11.93 5.03
CA ALA A 130 1.59 -13.19 5.75
C ALA A 130 2.05 -14.38 4.91
N GLY A 131 2.12 -14.22 3.59
CA GLY A 131 2.38 -15.29 2.64
C GLY A 131 1.10 -16.00 2.17
N GLN A 132 1.09 -16.37 0.88
CA GLN A 132 -0.07 -16.99 0.23
C GLN A 132 -0.50 -18.33 0.86
N GLY A 133 0.44 -19.10 1.42
CA GLY A 133 0.14 -20.39 2.07
C GLY A 133 -0.76 -20.20 3.30
N ASN A 134 -0.47 -19.22 4.14
CA ASN A 134 -1.30 -18.91 5.30
C ASN A 134 -2.71 -18.48 4.88
N VAL A 135 -2.83 -17.60 3.88
CA VAL A 135 -4.12 -17.12 3.41
C VAL A 135 -4.96 -18.26 2.80
N LYS A 136 -4.35 -19.17 2.01
CA LYS A 136 -5.04 -20.36 1.51
C LYS A 136 -5.55 -21.26 2.63
N ASN A 137 -4.75 -21.47 3.68
CA ASN A 137 -5.16 -22.22 4.86
C ASN A 137 -6.34 -21.53 5.58
N TRP A 138 -6.28 -20.20 5.75
CA TRP A 138 -7.38 -19.46 6.39
C TRP A 138 -8.66 -19.49 5.55
N LEU A 139 -8.57 -19.40 4.23
CA LEU A 139 -9.71 -19.51 3.33
C LEU A 139 -10.37 -20.90 3.37
N SER A 140 -9.60 -21.96 3.67
CA SER A 140 -10.13 -23.32 3.82
C SER A 140 -10.85 -23.56 5.15
N ASP A 141 -10.68 -22.68 6.14
CA ASP A 141 -11.30 -22.78 7.45
C ASP A 141 -12.58 -21.90 7.51
N LYS A 142 -13.74 -22.53 7.70
CA LYS A 142 -15.03 -21.83 7.80
C LYS A 142 -15.10 -20.79 8.93
N LYS A 143 -14.24 -20.89 9.92
CA LYS A 143 -14.11 -19.90 10.99
C LYS A 143 -13.68 -18.54 10.44
N TYR A 144 -12.76 -18.53 9.48
CA TYR A 144 -12.15 -17.32 8.94
C TYR A 144 -12.75 -16.89 7.60
N SER A 145 -13.31 -17.85 6.86
CA SER A 145 -13.94 -17.65 5.56
C SER A 145 -15.14 -18.60 5.38
N PRO A 146 -16.35 -18.18 5.71
CA PRO A 146 -17.54 -19.03 5.61
C PRO A 146 -17.81 -19.54 4.20
N ASP A 147 -17.49 -18.73 3.17
CA ASP A 147 -17.68 -19.05 1.75
C ASP A 147 -16.45 -19.66 1.08
N GLY A 148 -15.29 -19.67 1.77
CA GLY A 148 -14.02 -20.15 1.24
C GLY A 148 -13.37 -19.22 0.22
N LYS A 149 -13.91 -18.01 0.01
CA LYS A 149 -13.46 -17.08 -1.04
C LYS A 149 -12.83 -15.80 -0.48
N VAL A 150 -13.47 -15.23 0.54
CA VAL A 150 -13.01 -13.97 1.14
C VAL A 150 -12.83 -14.15 2.65
N LEU A 151 -11.72 -13.65 3.18
CA LEU A 151 -11.49 -13.66 4.62
C LEU A 151 -12.44 -12.67 5.32
N GLU A 152 -13.30 -13.17 6.19
CA GLU A 152 -14.09 -12.33 7.10
C GLU A 152 -13.29 -11.97 8.35
N GLU A 153 -12.57 -12.96 8.91
CA GLU A 153 -11.65 -12.79 10.04
C GLU A 153 -10.21 -13.09 9.61
N ILE A 154 -9.28 -12.24 10.02
CA ILE A 154 -7.84 -12.42 9.75
C ILE A 154 -7.18 -12.81 11.06
N PRO A 155 -6.62 -14.05 11.17
CA PRO A 155 -6.08 -14.57 12.44
C PRO A 155 -4.88 -13.78 12.98
N TYR A 156 -4.03 -13.27 12.08
CA TYR A 156 -2.86 -12.50 12.49
C TYR A 156 -3.19 -11.01 12.56
N GLU A 157 -3.09 -10.43 13.75
CA GLU A 157 -3.35 -9.02 13.99
C GLU A 157 -2.46 -8.11 13.13
N GLU A 158 -1.15 -8.41 13.03
CA GLU A 158 -0.20 -7.71 12.18
C GLU A 158 -0.71 -7.63 10.73
N THR A 159 -1.22 -8.76 10.20
CA THR A 159 -1.69 -8.84 8.81
C THR A 159 -3.00 -8.09 8.61
N ARG A 160 -3.92 -8.15 9.58
CA ARG A 160 -5.16 -7.38 9.56
C ARG A 160 -4.88 -5.87 9.50
N GLU A 161 -4.05 -5.40 10.43
CA GLU A 161 -3.65 -4.00 10.47
C GLU A 161 -2.89 -3.55 9.23
N TYR A 162 -2.07 -4.44 8.67
CA TYR A 162 -1.36 -4.18 7.42
C TYR A 162 -2.33 -3.96 6.27
N ALA A 163 -3.26 -4.86 6.04
CA ALA A 163 -4.23 -4.77 4.94
C ALA A 163 -5.09 -3.49 5.05
N GLU A 164 -5.56 -3.17 6.25
CA GLU A 164 -6.31 -1.93 6.52
C GLU A 164 -5.43 -0.68 6.30
N ARG A 165 -4.19 -0.70 6.75
CA ARG A 165 -3.23 0.40 6.60
C ARG A 165 -2.94 0.69 5.13
N VAL A 166 -2.71 -0.35 4.31
CA VAL A 166 -2.47 -0.20 2.87
C VAL A 166 -3.69 0.41 2.19
N GLN A 167 -4.89 -0.13 2.40
CA GLN A 167 -6.12 0.37 1.78
C GLN A 167 -6.40 1.82 2.17
N ARG A 168 -6.23 2.18 3.46
CA ARG A 168 -6.38 3.56 3.94
C ARG A 168 -5.39 4.50 3.26
N ARG A 169 -4.12 4.10 3.14
CA ARG A 169 -3.08 4.91 2.48
C ARG A 169 -3.34 5.06 0.98
N ALA A 170 -3.74 3.99 0.30
CA ALA A 170 -4.15 4.05 -1.10
C ALA A 170 -5.27 5.08 -1.33
N LYS A 171 -6.30 5.08 -0.47
CA LYS A 171 -7.38 6.06 -0.52
C LYS A 171 -6.87 7.50 -0.28
N ILE A 172 -5.91 7.68 0.64
CA ILE A 172 -5.31 9.00 0.89
C ILE A 172 -4.55 9.48 -0.36
N TYR A 173 -3.71 8.64 -0.96
CA TYR A 173 -3.01 8.98 -2.21
C TYR A 173 -3.98 9.34 -3.33
N LYS A 174 -5.02 8.56 -3.53
CA LYS A 174 -6.07 8.83 -4.52
C LYS A 174 -6.76 10.18 -4.27
N ASN A 175 -7.05 10.52 -3.01
CA ASN A 175 -7.68 11.81 -2.66
C ASN A 175 -6.74 13.01 -2.83
N LEU A 176 -5.44 12.84 -2.60
CA LEU A 176 -4.45 13.91 -2.68
C LEU A 176 -3.96 14.18 -4.11
N TYR A 177 -3.92 13.14 -4.95
CA TYR A 177 -3.23 13.15 -6.24
C TYR A 177 -4.08 12.61 -7.39
N GLY A 178 -5.27 12.11 -7.13
CA GLY A 178 -6.21 11.68 -8.18
C GLY A 178 -6.75 12.88 -8.96
N GLU A 179 -6.99 12.67 -10.24
CA GLU A 179 -7.70 13.64 -11.08
C GLU A 179 -9.11 13.86 -10.52
N LYS A 180 -9.51 15.12 -10.46
CA LYS A 180 -10.85 15.52 -10.00
C LYS A 180 -11.85 15.46 -11.13
#